data_7ae283f9a8dcba0105dd3952e2c00fd2
#
_entry.id   7ae283f9a8dcba0105dd3952e2c00fd2
#
_cell.length_a   1.000
_cell.length_b   1.000
_cell.length_c   1.000
_cell.angle_alpha   90.00
_cell.angle_beta   90.00
_cell.angle_gamma   90.00
#
_symmetry.space_group_name_H-M   'P 1'
#
loop_
_entity.id
_entity.type
_entity.pdbx_description
1 polymer ?
#
loop_
_entity_poly.entity_id
_entity_poly.type
_entity_poly.pdbx_seq_one_letter_code
_entity_poly.pdbx_strand_id
1 'polypeptide(L)'
;MSKRPNRQHRRGFLKTLAAVGAGAVFTGNASPAAAAETPALGPVPKRKFGRHSEMVSSLALGGATLANAASIQEATRIVAAAIDLGVTFFDNAWEYSDGRAEEWMGTALRGKRDQVFLMTKVCTHLKGQETKVKALAMLEDSLRRLQTDHLDLWQVHQILTEAEADSIFIPGGVLEAIEQAKKQGKIRYCGFTGHADPKVHLRVLSHHYPFDSVQMPLSVFDGHENGFQKLVLPELVQQGIAPLAMKTLGGNAQAVKDGLVSSEEALRYGLSLPIASLISGINTREWLEQNAGVAASFKPFSREEMAALEQRCSSRKQYEPYRRWAYCDGQPHRFACA
;
A
#
# COMPACT_ATOMS: atom_id res chain seq x y z
N MET A 1 -0.86 47.22 26.02
CA MET A 1 -0.98 48.20 24.94
C MET A 1 -0.47 47.58 23.65
N SER A 2 -1.41 47.20 22.84
CA SER A 2 -1.25 46.46 21.57
C SER A 2 -1.00 47.43 20.42
N LYS A 3 -0.12 47.08 19.50
CA LYS A 3 -0.11 47.71 18.16
C LYS A 3 -0.22 46.61 17.10
N ARG A 4 -1.36 46.60 16.38
CA ARG A 4 -1.58 45.89 15.12
C ARG A 4 -0.80 46.61 14.00
N PRO A 5 -0.20 45.90 13.04
CA PRO A 5 0.25 46.52 11.81
C PRO A 5 -0.80 46.45 10.69
N ASN A 6 -0.79 47.51 9.97
CA ASN A 6 -1.65 48.10 8.97
C ASN A 6 -1.79 47.27 7.68
N ARG A 7 -3.04 47.18 7.19
CA ARG A 7 -3.40 46.78 5.83
C ARG A 7 -3.24 47.98 4.91
N GLN A 8 -2.24 47.96 4.05
CA GLN A 8 -2.28 48.71 2.75
C GLN A 8 -1.10 48.25 1.89
N HIS A 9 -1.37 47.63 0.77
CA HIS A 9 -0.74 47.76 -0.55
C HIS A 9 -1.08 46.54 -1.42
N ARG A 10 -2.32 46.51 -1.90
CA ARG A 10 -2.72 45.73 -3.08
C ARG A 10 -3.70 46.60 -3.90
N ARG A 11 -3.19 47.60 -4.61
CA ARG A 11 -3.88 48.25 -5.73
C ARG A 11 -2.84 49.06 -6.51
N GLY A 12 -2.40 48.56 -7.66
CA GLY A 12 -1.52 49.36 -8.52
C GLY A 12 -0.70 48.50 -9.48
N PHE A 13 -1.36 47.69 -10.29
CA PHE A 13 -0.71 47.22 -11.51
C PHE A 13 -1.75 46.77 -12.58
N LEU A 14 -2.56 47.73 -13.01
CA LEU A 14 -3.44 47.60 -14.18
C LEU A 14 -3.75 48.98 -14.67
N LYS A 15 -2.89 49.52 -15.52
CA LYS A 15 -3.18 50.60 -16.51
C LYS A 15 -1.90 50.86 -17.31
N THR A 16 -1.84 50.36 -18.50
CA THR A 16 -1.29 51.01 -19.69
C THR A 16 -1.01 49.93 -20.75
N LEU A 17 -1.84 49.86 -21.73
CA LEU A 17 -1.53 49.66 -23.13
C LEU A 17 -2.87 49.61 -23.90
N ALA A 18 -3.30 50.78 -24.30
CA ALA A 18 -4.26 50.91 -25.37
C ALA A 18 -3.58 51.74 -26.46
N ALA A 19 -3.81 51.30 -27.66
CA ALA A 19 -3.68 52.00 -28.94
C ALA A 19 -2.56 51.55 -29.88
N VAL A 20 -3.06 51.15 -31.00
CA VAL A 20 -2.74 51.42 -32.42
C VAL A 20 -2.40 50.16 -33.23
N GLY A 21 -3.25 49.87 -34.24
CA GLY A 21 -2.93 49.01 -35.35
C GLY A 21 -4.15 48.36 -36.00
N ALA A 22 -4.83 49.07 -36.87
CA ALA A 22 -5.86 48.52 -37.78
C ALA A 22 -5.26 47.59 -38.85
N GLY A 23 -5.99 46.52 -39.19
CA GLY A 23 -5.87 45.94 -40.55
C GLY A 23 -5.49 44.46 -40.57
N ALA A 24 -6.47 43.59 -40.71
CA ALA A 24 -6.62 42.55 -41.69
C ALA A 24 -7.57 41.47 -41.15
N VAL A 25 -8.77 41.42 -41.65
CA VAL A 25 -9.72 40.31 -41.43
C VAL A 25 -9.22 39.14 -42.27
N PHE A 26 -8.57 38.18 -41.63
CA PHE A 26 -8.41 36.83 -42.15
C PHE A 26 -9.51 35.95 -41.56
N THR A 27 -10.55 35.68 -42.35
CA THR A 27 -11.52 34.61 -42.08
C THR A 27 -10.87 33.27 -42.40
N GLY A 28 -10.03 32.78 -41.47
CA GLY A 28 -9.56 31.41 -41.47
C GLY A 28 -10.47 30.61 -40.54
N ASN A 29 -11.26 29.69 -41.07
CA ASN A 29 -11.91 28.64 -40.32
C ASN A 29 -10.83 27.81 -39.61
N ALA A 30 -10.48 28.17 -38.39
CA ALA A 30 -9.74 27.28 -37.49
C ALA A 30 -10.73 26.21 -37.03
N SER A 31 -10.68 25.04 -37.64
CA SER A 31 -11.25 23.83 -37.03
C SER A 31 -10.71 23.70 -35.59
N PRO A 32 -11.55 23.43 -34.59
CA PRO A 32 -11.05 23.15 -33.27
C PRO A 32 -10.09 21.96 -33.41
N ALA A 33 -8.83 22.15 -33.02
CA ALA A 33 -7.88 21.05 -32.92
C ALA A 33 -8.52 20.01 -32.01
N ALA A 34 -8.81 18.86 -32.58
CA ALA A 34 -9.28 17.72 -31.79
C ALA A 34 -8.29 17.54 -30.65
N ALA A 35 -8.75 17.68 -29.39
CA ALA A 35 -7.98 17.32 -28.24
C ALA A 35 -7.55 15.88 -28.50
N ALA A 36 -6.24 15.64 -28.58
CA ALA A 36 -5.70 14.30 -28.74
C ALA A 36 -6.22 13.49 -27.54
N GLU A 37 -7.12 12.57 -27.81
CA GLU A 37 -7.58 11.62 -26.80
C GLU A 37 -6.33 10.92 -26.28
N THR A 38 -6.02 11.14 -25.00
CA THR A 38 -4.99 10.36 -24.31
C THR A 38 -5.39 8.89 -24.47
N PRO A 39 -4.53 8.02 -25.03
CA PRO A 39 -4.90 6.61 -25.22
C PRO A 39 -5.41 6.07 -23.88
N ALA A 40 -6.59 5.45 -23.88
CA ALA A 40 -7.16 4.85 -22.70
C ALA A 40 -6.16 3.81 -22.19
N LEU A 41 -5.62 4.04 -20.99
CA LEU A 41 -4.73 3.08 -20.32
C LEU A 41 -5.48 1.76 -20.16
N GLY A 42 -4.84 0.65 -20.54
CA GLY A 42 -5.37 -0.69 -20.26
C GLY A 42 -5.53 -0.91 -18.75
N PRO A 43 -6.25 -1.96 -18.34
CA PRO A 43 -6.41 -2.27 -16.93
C PRO A 43 -5.08 -2.66 -16.30
N VAL A 44 -4.95 -2.43 -14.98
CA VAL A 44 -3.80 -2.89 -14.19
C VAL A 44 -3.60 -4.39 -14.38
N PRO A 45 -2.40 -4.85 -14.77
CA PRO A 45 -2.15 -6.26 -15.03
C PRO A 45 -2.24 -7.10 -13.75
N LYS A 46 -2.58 -8.38 -13.92
CA LYS A 46 -2.62 -9.35 -12.83
C LYS A 46 -1.33 -10.18 -12.79
N ARG A 47 -0.97 -10.63 -11.58
CA ARG A 47 0.17 -11.52 -11.32
C ARG A 47 -0.29 -12.72 -10.50
N LYS A 48 0.44 -13.80 -10.61
CA LYS A 48 0.17 -15.04 -9.86
C LYS A 48 0.41 -14.82 -8.36
N PHE A 49 -0.48 -15.33 -7.52
CA PHE A 49 -0.37 -15.28 -6.07
C PHE A 49 0.49 -16.45 -5.55
N GLY A 50 1.80 -16.29 -5.63
CA GLY A 50 2.77 -17.31 -5.21
C GLY A 50 2.58 -18.65 -5.96
N ARG A 51 2.52 -19.75 -5.20
CA ARG A 51 2.32 -21.11 -5.73
C ARG A 51 0.87 -21.39 -6.20
N HIS A 52 -0.08 -20.52 -5.86
CA HIS A 52 -1.49 -20.71 -6.17
C HIS A 52 -1.85 -20.33 -7.61
N SER A 53 -2.94 -20.85 -8.13
CA SER A 53 -3.50 -20.46 -9.45
C SER A 53 -4.20 -19.10 -9.42
N GLU A 54 -4.42 -18.54 -8.23
CA GLU A 54 -5.06 -17.23 -8.03
C GLU A 54 -4.27 -16.11 -8.71
N MET A 55 -4.99 -15.18 -9.35
CA MET A 55 -4.42 -14.03 -10.03
C MET A 55 -4.88 -12.74 -9.36
N VAL A 56 -3.95 -11.97 -8.83
CA VAL A 56 -4.20 -10.70 -8.13
C VAL A 56 -3.69 -9.50 -8.94
N SER A 57 -4.30 -8.34 -8.81
CA SER A 57 -3.78 -7.12 -9.46
C SER A 57 -2.38 -6.79 -8.97
N SER A 58 -1.49 -6.41 -9.88
CA SER A 58 -0.08 -6.07 -9.55
C SER A 58 0.05 -4.83 -8.67
N LEU A 59 -0.98 -3.99 -8.64
CA LEU A 59 -1.15 -2.87 -7.71
C LEU A 59 -2.34 -3.17 -6.80
N ALA A 60 -2.18 -2.89 -5.51
CA ALA A 60 -3.23 -3.01 -4.50
C ALA A 60 -3.50 -1.68 -3.81
N LEU A 61 -4.74 -1.47 -3.38
CA LEU A 61 -5.15 -0.29 -2.64
C LEU A 61 -5.04 -0.53 -1.14
N GLY A 62 -4.23 0.31 -0.45
CA GLY A 62 -4.01 0.24 1.00
C GLY A 62 -5.08 0.95 1.80
N GLY A 63 -5.78 0.22 2.66
CA GLY A 63 -6.89 0.71 3.50
C GLY A 63 -6.46 1.74 4.54
N ALA A 64 -5.23 1.63 5.09
CA ALA A 64 -4.73 2.60 6.07
C ALA A 64 -4.80 4.03 5.55
N THR A 65 -4.45 4.25 4.28
CA THR A 65 -4.47 5.57 3.66
C THR A 65 -5.86 5.93 3.15
N LEU A 66 -6.63 4.95 2.64
CA LEU A 66 -8.01 5.18 2.19
C LEU A 66 -8.89 5.74 3.31
N ALA A 67 -8.68 5.33 4.56
CA ALA A 67 -9.37 5.87 5.73
C ALA A 67 -9.10 7.37 5.99
N ASN A 68 -8.13 7.97 5.30
CA ASN A 68 -7.80 9.39 5.32
C ASN A 68 -8.31 10.15 4.08
N ALA A 69 -9.17 9.54 3.26
CA ALA A 69 -9.90 10.25 2.21
C ALA A 69 -10.80 11.35 2.82
N ALA A 70 -11.19 12.33 2.02
CA ALA A 70 -11.95 13.48 2.49
C ALA A 70 -13.31 13.09 3.12
N SER A 71 -13.87 11.96 2.73
CA SER A 71 -15.12 11.41 3.28
C SER A 71 -15.29 9.94 2.88
N ILE A 72 -16.24 9.23 3.51
CA ILE A 72 -16.62 7.88 3.11
C ILE A 72 -17.17 7.83 1.68
N GLN A 73 -17.83 8.90 1.23
CA GLN A 73 -18.31 9.00 -0.16
C GLN A 73 -17.15 9.07 -1.13
N GLU A 74 -16.10 9.80 -0.77
CA GLU A 74 -14.88 9.86 -1.60
C GLU A 74 -14.14 8.52 -1.60
N ALA A 75 -13.97 7.90 -0.44
CA ALA A 75 -13.41 6.55 -0.35
C ALA A 75 -14.19 5.55 -1.22
N THR A 76 -15.52 5.63 -1.22
CA THR A 76 -16.39 4.77 -2.06
C THR A 76 -16.15 5.02 -3.56
N ARG A 77 -15.99 6.30 -3.98
CA ARG A 77 -15.68 6.63 -5.38
C ARG A 77 -14.29 6.11 -5.78
N ILE A 78 -13.29 6.26 -4.89
CA ILE A 78 -11.93 5.75 -5.12
C ILE A 78 -11.95 4.23 -5.30
N VAL A 79 -12.65 3.49 -4.42
CA VAL A 79 -12.77 2.02 -4.53
C VAL A 79 -13.46 1.59 -5.81
N ALA A 80 -14.56 2.26 -6.21
CA ALA A 80 -15.25 1.97 -7.46
C ALA A 80 -14.32 2.20 -8.66
N ALA A 81 -13.66 3.35 -8.73
CA ALA A 81 -12.71 3.66 -9.78
C ALA A 81 -11.50 2.71 -9.79
N ALA A 82 -11.04 2.24 -8.63
CA ALA A 82 -9.97 1.26 -8.53
C ALA A 82 -10.36 -0.05 -9.23
N ILE A 83 -11.57 -0.55 -8.98
CA ILE A 83 -12.09 -1.76 -9.63
C ILE A 83 -12.18 -1.56 -11.15
N ASP A 84 -12.71 -0.40 -11.60
CA ASP A 84 -12.84 -0.07 -13.03
C ASP A 84 -11.46 -0.01 -13.73
N LEU A 85 -10.41 0.42 -13.01
CA LEU A 85 -9.03 0.44 -13.49
C LEU A 85 -8.31 -0.93 -13.38
N GLY A 86 -8.97 -1.97 -12.87
CA GLY A 86 -8.40 -3.30 -12.69
C GLY A 86 -7.58 -3.46 -11.40
N VAL A 87 -7.61 -2.49 -10.48
CA VAL A 87 -7.05 -2.65 -9.14
C VAL A 87 -8.08 -3.40 -8.30
N THR A 88 -7.86 -4.70 -8.14
CA THR A 88 -8.81 -5.60 -7.48
C THR A 88 -8.30 -6.21 -6.17
N PHE A 89 -7.09 -5.89 -5.76
CA PHE A 89 -6.54 -6.29 -4.46
C PHE A 89 -6.68 -5.15 -3.46
N PHE A 90 -7.33 -5.42 -2.32
CA PHE A 90 -7.60 -4.44 -1.26
C PHE A 90 -7.00 -4.91 0.06
N ASP A 91 -6.07 -4.12 0.59
CA ASP A 91 -5.36 -4.37 1.85
C ASP A 91 -6.02 -3.60 3.00
N ASN A 92 -6.19 -4.24 4.14
CA ASN A 92 -6.67 -3.63 5.36
C ASN A 92 -5.96 -4.19 6.61
N ALA A 93 -6.30 -3.69 7.80
CA ALA A 93 -5.96 -4.29 9.09
C ALA A 93 -6.99 -3.89 10.14
N TRP A 94 -7.19 -4.77 11.13
CA TRP A 94 -8.16 -4.60 12.22
C TRP A 94 -7.97 -3.28 12.98
N GLU A 95 -6.70 -2.83 13.17
CA GLU A 95 -6.37 -1.63 13.94
C GLU A 95 -6.35 -0.34 13.11
N TYR A 96 -6.40 -0.39 11.77
CA TYR A 96 -6.24 0.81 10.96
C TYR A 96 -7.34 1.83 11.24
N SER A 97 -6.91 3.01 11.73
CA SER A 97 -7.81 4.11 12.10
C SER A 97 -8.93 3.67 13.06
N ASP A 98 -8.58 2.83 14.05
CA ASP A 98 -9.52 2.27 15.05
C ASP A 98 -10.72 1.51 14.43
N GLY A 99 -10.46 0.80 13.31
CA GLY A 99 -11.45 0.01 12.57
C GLY A 99 -12.16 0.76 11.45
N ARG A 100 -12.05 2.08 11.38
CA ARG A 100 -12.67 2.89 10.33
C ARG A 100 -12.26 2.48 8.92
N ALA A 101 -11.00 2.05 8.74
CA ALA A 101 -10.51 1.59 7.44
C ALA A 101 -11.32 0.38 6.93
N GLU A 102 -11.61 -0.59 7.79
CA GLU A 102 -12.46 -1.73 7.45
C GLU A 102 -13.91 -1.33 7.22
N GLU A 103 -14.49 -0.44 8.06
CA GLU A 103 -15.87 0.04 7.92
C GLU A 103 -16.09 0.78 6.59
N TRP A 104 -15.15 1.64 6.21
CA TRP A 104 -15.22 2.38 4.96
C TRP A 104 -15.04 1.45 3.75
N MET A 105 -14.10 0.50 3.84
CA MET A 105 -13.90 -0.50 2.79
C MET A 105 -15.15 -1.39 2.62
N GLY A 106 -15.73 -1.88 3.72
CA GLY A 106 -16.97 -2.68 3.68
C GLY A 106 -18.13 -1.92 3.04
N THR A 107 -18.30 -0.64 3.39
CA THR A 107 -19.30 0.22 2.76
C THR A 107 -19.06 0.40 1.26
N ALA A 108 -17.81 0.62 0.86
CA ALA A 108 -17.42 0.84 -0.54
C ALA A 108 -17.58 -0.42 -1.41
N LEU A 109 -17.42 -1.60 -0.81
CA LEU A 109 -17.50 -2.90 -1.49
C LEU A 109 -18.90 -3.51 -1.53
N ARG A 110 -19.94 -2.85 -1.03
CA ARG A 110 -21.32 -3.37 -1.12
C ARG A 110 -21.70 -3.71 -2.55
N GLY A 111 -22.10 -4.98 -2.77
CA GLY A 111 -22.46 -5.50 -4.09
C GLY A 111 -21.27 -5.71 -5.04
N LYS A 112 -20.02 -5.59 -4.55
CA LYS A 112 -18.79 -5.75 -5.34
C LYS A 112 -17.80 -6.74 -4.72
N ARG A 113 -18.16 -7.42 -3.62
CA ARG A 113 -17.25 -8.32 -2.88
C ARG A 113 -16.59 -9.36 -3.77
N ASP A 114 -17.33 -9.97 -4.67
CA ASP A 114 -16.86 -11.03 -5.57
C ASP A 114 -15.94 -10.54 -6.70
N GLN A 115 -15.81 -9.23 -6.86
CA GLN A 115 -14.93 -8.63 -7.87
C GLN A 115 -13.51 -8.40 -7.36
N VAL A 116 -13.27 -8.64 -6.06
CA VAL A 116 -12.04 -8.22 -5.39
C VAL A 116 -11.40 -9.35 -4.60
N PHE A 117 -10.08 -9.28 -4.46
CA PHE A 117 -9.28 -10.02 -3.50
C PHE A 117 -9.12 -9.15 -2.25
N LEU A 118 -9.81 -9.50 -1.17
CA LEU A 118 -9.89 -8.71 0.05
C LEU A 118 -9.06 -9.33 1.17
N MET A 119 -8.18 -8.53 1.77
CA MET A 119 -7.42 -8.96 2.93
C MET A 119 -7.59 -8.02 4.12
N THR A 120 -7.39 -8.59 5.30
CA THR A 120 -7.15 -7.83 6.54
C THR A 120 -6.13 -8.56 7.42
N LYS A 121 -5.83 -8.00 8.60
CA LYS A 121 -4.77 -8.49 9.47
C LYS A 121 -5.23 -8.56 10.92
N VAL A 122 -4.77 -9.60 11.62
CA VAL A 122 -4.95 -9.77 13.07
C VAL A 122 -3.78 -9.17 13.83
N CYS A 123 -4.06 -8.41 14.89
CA CYS A 123 -3.06 -7.63 15.63
C CYS A 123 -2.63 -8.33 16.92
N THR A 124 -1.85 -9.40 16.80
CA THR A 124 -1.35 -10.19 17.94
C THR A 124 -0.19 -9.53 18.70
N HIS A 125 0.45 -8.51 18.14
CA HIS A 125 1.49 -7.71 18.79
C HIS A 125 0.94 -6.84 19.95
N LEU A 126 -0.37 -6.68 20.04
CA LEU A 126 -1.00 -5.98 21.15
C LEU A 126 -1.06 -6.89 22.37
N LYS A 127 -0.52 -6.42 23.51
CA LYS A 127 -0.46 -7.18 24.77
C LYS A 127 -1.81 -7.78 25.15
N GLY A 128 -1.86 -9.07 25.39
CA GLY A 128 -3.07 -9.82 25.78
C GLY A 128 -3.97 -10.18 24.59
N GLN A 129 -3.49 -10.00 23.35
CA GLN A 129 -4.24 -10.33 22.13
C GLN A 129 -3.66 -11.55 21.38
N GLU A 130 -2.70 -12.25 21.99
CA GLU A 130 -1.91 -13.33 21.36
C GLU A 130 -2.68 -14.65 21.25
N THR A 131 -3.80 -14.78 21.97
CA THR A 131 -4.54 -16.05 22.06
C THR A 131 -5.45 -16.30 20.86
N LYS A 132 -5.70 -17.58 20.58
CA LYS A 132 -6.66 -18.04 19.58
C LYS A 132 -8.04 -17.37 19.72
N VAL A 133 -8.54 -17.28 20.95
CA VAL A 133 -9.87 -16.68 21.22
C VAL A 133 -9.91 -15.23 20.83
N LYS A 134 -8.85 -14.47 21.15
CA LYS A 134 -8.75 -13.06 20.79
C LYS A 134 -8.57 -12.86 19.29
N ALA A 135 -7.75 -13.68 18.65
CA ALA A 135 -7.57 -13.65 17.21
C ALA A 135 -8.90 -13.92 16.46
N LEU A 136 -9.66 -14.93 16.88
CA LEU A 136 -10.98 -15.20 16.30
C LEU A 136 -11.98 -14.05 16.53
N ALA A 137 -11.96 -13.44 17.72
CA ALA A 137 -12.80 -12.27 17.99
C ALA A 137 -12.46 -11.09 17.05
N MET A 138 -11.16 -10.83 16.79
CA MET A 138 -10.75 -9.82 15.81
C MET A 138 -11.19 -10.18 14.38
N LEU A 139 -11.17 -11.47 14.01
CA LEU A 139 -11.67 -11.89 12.70
C LEU A 139 -13.17 -11.60 12.56
N GLU A 140 -13.98 -11.94 13.56
CA GLU A 140 -15.42 -11.65 13.55
C GLU A 140 -15.71 -10.13 13.48
N ASP A 141 -14.92 -9.32 14.21
CA ASP A 141 -15.01 -7.86 14.11
C ASP A 141 -14.67 -7.37 12.69
N SER A 142 -13.60 -7.88 12.09
CA SER A 142 -13.20 -7.53 10.73
C SER A 142 -14.27 -7.91 9.70
N LEU A 143 -14.82 -9.12 9.77
CA LEU A 143 -15.88 -9.58 8.88
C LEU A 143 -17.13 -8.68 9.01
N ARG A 144 -17.51 -8.33 10.23
CA ARG A 144 -18.63 -7.42 10.50
C ARG A 144 -18.39 -6.02 9.93
N ARG A 145 -17.19 -5.42 10.15
CA ARG A 145 -16.84 -4.08 9.64
C ARG A 145 -16.74 -4.07 8.12
N LEU A 146 -16.14 -5.10 7.53
CA LEU A 146 -15.99 -5.28 6.09
C LEU A 146 -17.30 -5.73 5.41
N GLN A 147 -18.35 -6.05 6.19
CA GLN A 147 -19.67 -6.46 5.69
C GLN A 147 -19.59 -7.66 4.74
N THR A 148 -18.81 -8.67 5.11
CA THR A 148 -18.58 -9.89 4.34
C THR A 148 -18.53 -11.10 5.29
N ASP A 149 -18.81 -12.28 4.79
CA ASP A 149 -18.71 -13.55 5.51
C ASP A 149 -17.32 -14.22 5.37
N HIS A 150 -16.49 -13.74 4.44
CA HIS A 150 -15.17 -14.32 4.20
C HIS A 150 -14.15 -13.28 3.73
N LEU A 151 -12.86 -13.61 3.93
CA LEU A 151 -11.69 -12.92 3.40
C LEU A 151 -10.96 -13.82 2.42
N ASP A 152 -10.27 -13.22 1.45
CA ASP A 152 -9.34 -13.97 0.62
C ASP A 152 -8.04 -14.25 1.36
N LEU A 153 -7.51 -13.25 2.08
CA LEU A 153 -6.25 -13.38 2.83
C LEU A 153 -6.38 -12.77 4.23
N TRP A 154 -5.90 -13.51 5.24
CA TRP A 154 -5.79 -13.03 6.61
C TRP A 154 -4.35 -13.15 7.11
N GLN A 155 -3.73 -12.05 7.50
CA GLN A 155 -2.33 -12.00 7.89
C GLN A 155 -2.14 -11.72 9.38
N VAL A 156 -1.08 -12.29 9.98
CA VAL A 156 -0.59 -11.88 11.30
C VAL A 156 0.10 -10.53 11.17
N HIS A 157 -0.39 -9.51 11.85
CA HIS A 157 0.11 -8.12 11.82
C HIS A 157 0.98 -7.86 13.02
N GLN A 158 1.76 -7.08 12.84
CA GLN A 158 3.10 -6.71 12.38
C GLN A 158 4.08 -7.35 13.37
N ILE A 159 4.77 -8.37 12.92
CA ILE A 159 5.77 -9.03 13.76
C ILE A 159 7.03 -8.15 13.78
N LEU A 160 7.43 -7.68 14.96
CA LEU A 160 8.51 -6.71 15.14
C LEU A 160 9.77 -7.31 15.74
N THR A 161 9.65 -8.36 16.56
CA THR A 161 10.75 -8.98 17.30
C THR A 161 10.82 -10.48 17.07
N GLU A 162 11.97 -11.09 17.32
CA GLU A 162 12.12 -12.56 17.27
C GLU A 162 11.23 -13.26 18.31
N ALA A 163 11.03 -12.66 19.49
CA ALA A 163 10.13 -13.20 20.49
C ALA A 163 8.66 -13.23 20.01
N GLU A 164 8.22 -12.19 19.31
CA GLU A 164 6.90 -12.18 18.65
C GLU A 164 6.84 -13.21 17.53
N ALA A 165 7.92 -13.37 16.76
CA ALA A 165 8.02 -14.38 15.71
C ALA A 165 7.82 -15.79 16.26
N ASP A 166 8.40 -16.10 17.42
CA ASP A 166 8.21 -17.39 18.09
C ASP A 166 6.81 -17.52 18.74
N SER A 167 6.27 -16.43 19.26
CA SER A 167 4.98 -16.44 19.96
C SER A 167 3.79 -16.81 19.09
N ILE A 168 3.86 -16.58 17.78
CA ILE A 168 2.75 -16.97 16.88
C ILE A 168 2.60 -18.50 16.76
N PHE A 169 3.64 -19.28 17.10
CA PHE A 169 3.67 -20.75 17.03
C PHE A 169 3.30 -21.45 18.34
N ILE A 170 3.02 -20.70 19.41
CA ILE A 170 2.65 -21.32 20.69
C ILE A 170 1.28 -22.01 20.61
N PRO A 171 1.08 -23.11 21.36
CA PRO A 171 -0.23 -23.74 21.49
C PRO A 171 -1.30 -22.77 22.01
N GLY A 172 -2.49 -22.81 21.42
CA GLY A 172 -3.58 -21.88 21.74
C GLY A 172 -3.41 -20.48 21.18
N GLY A 173 -2.45 -20.27 20.27
CA GLY A 173 -2.13 -19.01 19.63
C GLY A 173 -2.86 -18.77 18.31
N VAL A 174 -2.37 -17.75 17.58
CA VAL A 174 -3.00 -17.24 16.34
C VAL A 174 -3.03 -18.26 15.20
N LEU A 175 -2.04 -19.15 15.08
CA LEU A 175 -2.03 -20.15 14.01
C LEU A 175 -3.19 -21.15 14.15
N GLU A 176 -3.56 -21.53 15.38
CA GLU A 176 -4.75 -22.35 15.58
C GLU A 176 -6.05 -21.61 15.21
N ALA A 177 -6.09 -20.27 15.39
CA ALA A 177 -7.19 -19.46 14.93
C ALA A 177 -7.28 -19.46 13.38
N ILE A 178 -6.13 -19.33 12.72
CA ILE A 178 -6.02 -19.39 11.25
C ILE A 178 -6.53 -20.74 10.72
N GLU A 179 -6.08 -21.85 11.30
CA GLU A 179 -6.54 -23.19 10.90
C GLU A 179 -8.05 -23.37 11.10
N GLN A 180 -8.58 -22.86 12.21
CA GLN A 180 -10.03 -22.90 12.46
C GLN A 180 -10.79 -22.03 11.43
N ALA A 181 -10.31 -20.84 11.17
CA ALA A 181 -10.95 -19.92 10.20
C ALA A 181 -10.93 -20.50 8.77
N LYS A 182 -9.84 -21.16 8.36
CA LYS A 182 -9.75 -21.89 7.09
C LYS A 182 -10.79 -23.01 7.02
N LYS A 183 -10.90 -23.83 8.07
CA LYS A 183 -11.90 -24.92 8.15
C LYS A 183 -13.34 -24.42 8.10
N GLN A 184 -13.60 -23.23 8.62
CA GLN A 184 -14.92 -22.58 8.59
C GLN A 184 -15.21 -21.86 7.27
N GLY A 185 -14.26 -21.82 6.33
CA GLY A 185 -14.40 -21.07 5.08
C GLY A 185 -14.36 -19.55 5.23
N LYS A 186 -13.99 -19.04 6.41
CA LYS A 186 -13.90 -17.58 6.68
C LYS A 186 -12.69 -16.93 6.06
N ILE A 187 -11.64 -17.71 5.79
CA ILE A 187 -10.43 -17.26 5.09
C ILE A 187 -9.97 -18.32 4.09
N ARG A 188 -9.41 -17.88 2.96
CA ARG A 188 -8.83 -18.78 1.95
C ARG A 188 -7.34 -18.97 2.15
N TYR A 189 -6.61 -17.87 2.31
CA TYR A 189 -5.16 -17.81 2.43
C TYR A 189 -4.75 -17.15 3.75
N CYS A 190 -3.52 -17.48 4.18
CA CYS A 190 -2.92 -16.85 5.36
C CYS A 190 -1.52 -16.35 5.07
N GLY A 191 -1.05 -15.43 5.90
CA GLY A 191 0.28 -14.86 5.79
C GLY A 191 0.69 -14.10 7.02
N PHE A 192 1.80 -13.40 6.92
CA PHE A 192 2.25 -12.50 7.96
C PHE A 192 2.87 -11.24 7.36
N THR A 193 3.03 -10.21 8.20
CA THR A 193 3.65 -8.95 7.82
C THR A 193 4.50 -8.39 8.95
N GLY A 194 5.48 -7.61 8.58
CA GLY A 194 6.32 -6.81 9.45
C GLY A 194 7.17 -5.88 8.61
N HIS A 195 7.84 -4.93 9.25
CA HIS A 195 8.65 -3.96 8.52
C HIS A 195 9.89 -3.49 9.30
N ALA A 196 10.18 -4.09 10.43
CA ALA A 196 11.26 -3.67 11.30
C ALA A 196 12.62 -4.25 10.89
N ASP A 197 12.74 -5.57 10.88
CA ASP A 197 13.98 -6.28 10.61
C ASP A 197 13.74 -7.53 9.75
N PRO A 198 14.48 -7.72 8.64
CA PRO A 198 14.43 -8.93 7.83
C PRO A 198 14.69 -10.21 8.62
N LYS A 199 15.54 -10.18 9.67
CA LYS A 199 15.84 -11.33 10.52
C LYS A 199 14.60 -11.89 11.21
N VAL A 200 13.67 -11.01 11.60
CA VAL A 200 12.39 -11.41 12.20
C VAL A 200 11.56 -12.23 11.20
N HIS A 201 11.54 -11.80 9.92
CA HIS A 201 10.85 -12.56 8.87
C HIS A 201 11.50 -13.92 8.63
N LEU A 202 12.84 -13.97 8.58
CA LEU A 202 13.58 -15.23 8.46
C LEU A 202 13.33 -16.14 9.66
N ARG A 203 13.20 -15.59 10.88
CA ARG A 203 12.83 -16.36 12.07
C ARG A 203 11.45 -16.99 11.92
N VAL A 204 10.43 -16.24 11.45
CA VAL A 204 9.10 -16.80 11.18
C VAL A 204 9.18 -17.91 10.12
N LEU A 205 9.90 -17.70 9.03
CA LEU A 205 10.04 -18.67 7.95
C LEU A 205 10.78 -19.95 8.39
N SER A 206 11.71 -19.85 9.35
CA SER A 206 12.46 -21.00 9.88
C SER A 206 11.59 -22.02 10.61
N HIS A 207 10.36 -21.68 11.00
CA HIS A 207 9.38 -22.62 11.57
C HIS A 207 8.66 -23.47 10.50
N HIS A 208 8.91 -23.23 9.21
CA HIS A 208 8.37 -24.00 8.09
C HIS A 208 6.83 -24.14 8.06
N TYR A 209 6.10 -23.18 8.65
CA TYR A 209 4.65 -23.13 8.50
C TYR A 209 4.27 -22.71 7.07
N PRO A 210 3.26 -23.34 6.43
CA PRO A 210 2.96 -23.13 5.00
C PRO A 210 2.20 -21.82 4.75
N PHE A 211 2.78 -20.68 5.08
CA PHE A 211 2.21 -19.37 4.73
C PHE A 211 2.02 -19.24 3.22
N ASP A 212 0.97 -18.55 2.84
CA ASP A 212 0.62 -18.28 1.45
C ASP A 212 1.20 -16.96 0.97
N SER A 213 1.40 -15.99 1.87
CA SER A 213 1.95 -14.67 1.55
C SER A 213 2.79 -14.07 2.68
N VAL A 214 3.71 -13.17 2.31
CA VAL A 214 4.46 -12.32 3.24
C VAL A 214 4.46 -10.90 2.72
N GLN A 215 4.05 -9.95 3.56
CA GLN A 215 4.02 -8.53 3.24
C GLN A 215 5.17 -7.81 3.97
N MET A 216 6.00 -7.09 3.20
CA MET A 216 7.21 -6.47 3.71
C MET A 216 7.58 -5.22 2.92
N PRO A 217 8.41 -4.31 3.47
CA PRO A 217 8.96 -3.19 2.72
C PRO A 217 9.80 -3.67 1.54
N LEU A 218 9.50 -3.15 0.38
CA LEU A 218 10.31 -3.34 -0.83
C LEU A 218 10.34 -2.01 -1.59
N SER A 219 11.43 -1.28 -1.44
CA SER A 219 11.62 0.04 -2.00
C SER A 219 13.07 0.22 -2.48
N VAL A 220 13.33 1.29 -3.21
CA VAL A 220 14.69 1.67 -3.61
C VAL A 220 15.66 1.83 -2.43
N PHE A 221 15.14 2.08 -1.23
CA PHE A 221 15.93 2.23 0.00
C PHE A 221 16.28 0.89 0.64
N ASP A 222 15.57 -0.19 0.29
CA ASP A 222 15.72 -1.54 0.83
C ASP A 222 16.69 -2.42 0.00
N GLY A 223 17.22 -1.91 -1.11
CA GLY A 223 18.13 -2.64 -2.02
C GLY A 223 19.54 -2.94 -1.46
N HIS A 224 19.79 -2.66 -0.17
CA HIS A 224 21.08 -2.91 0.48
C HIS A 224 21.19 -4.33 1.08
N GLU A 225 22.42 -4.75 1.45
CA GLU A 225 22.73 -6.12 1.88
C GLU A 225 21.88 -6.64 3.07
N ASN A 226 21.45 -5.75 3.97
CA ASN A 226 20.62 -6.10 5.12
C ASN A 226 19.12 -5.76 4.88
N GLY A 227 18.72 -5.62 3.62
CA GLY A 227 17.34 -5.30 3.24
C GLY A 227 16.47 -6.55 3.07
N PHE A 228 15.16 -6.38 3.12
CA PHE A 228 14.18 -7.44 2.82
C PHE A 228 14.35 -7.98 1.42
N GLN A 229 14.70 -7.11 0.46
CA GLN A 229 14.94 -7.48 -0.93
C GLN A 229 16.06 -8.49 -1.09
N LYS A 230 17.15 -8.37 -0.30
CA LYS A 230 18.32 -9.26 -0.40
C LYS A 230 18.17 -10.51 0.47
N LEU A 231 17.55 -10.40 1.63
CA LEU A 231 17.53 -11.47 2.63
C LEU A 231 16.24 -12.30 2.59
N VAL A 232 15.08 -11.67 2.39
CA VAL A 232 13.78 -12.36 2.54
C VAL A 232 13.15 -12.69 1.19
N LEU A 233 13.17 -11.76 0.24
CA LEU A 233 12.49 -11.94 -1.05
C LEU A 233 12.94 -13.20 -1.81
N PRO A 234 14.25 -13.55 -1.90
CA PRO A 234 14.68 -14.78 -2.56
C PRO A 234 14.12 -16.04 -1.92
N GLU A 235 14.05 -16.08 -0.59
CA GLU A 235 13.48 -17.21 0.18
C GLU A 235 12.00 -17.41 -0.14
N LEU A 236 11.23 -16.31 -0.19
CA LEU A 236 9.81 -16.37 -0.55
C LEU A 236 9.59 -16.90 -1.96
N VAL A 237 10.38 -16.41 -2.92
CA VAL A 237 10.31 -16.86 -4.32
C VAL A 237 10.62 -18.34 -4.42
N GLN A 238 11.67 -18.82 -3.74
CA GLN A 238 12.06 -20.23 -3.72
C GLN A 238 10.96 -21.13 -3.14
N GLN A 239 10.30 -20.69 -2.06
CA GLN A 239 9.21 -21.43 -1.41
C GLN A 239 7.86 -21.27 -2.13
N GLY A 240 7.76 -20.43 -3.15
CA GLY A 240 6.50 -20.12 -3.83
C GLY A 240 5.50 -19.38 -2.94
N ILE A 241 5.97 -18.67 -1.91
CA ILE A 241 5.16 -17.79 -1.06
C ILE A 241 5.00 -16.46 -1.78
N ALA A 242 3.77 -15.91 -1.84
CA ALA A 242 3.49 -14.64 -2.52
C ALA A 242 4.12 -13.45 -1.79
N PRO A 243 5.15 -12.77 -2.37
CA PRO A 243 5.68 -11.56 -1.79
C PRO A 243 4.73 -10.38 -2.08
N LEU A 244 4.36 -9.64 -1.05
CA LEU A 244 3.55 -8.44 -1.14
C LEU A 244 4.40 -7.23 -0.74
N ALA A 245 4.63 -6.33 -1.70
CA ALA A 245 5.43 -5.13 -1.45
C ALA A 245 4.62 -4.04 -0.75
N MET A 246 5.19 -3.39 0.25
CA MET A 246 4.65 -2.19 0.86
C MET A 246 5.74 -1.15 1.06
N LYS A 247 5.35 0.08 1.45
CA LYS A 247 6.29 1.18 1.77
C LYS A 247 7.21 1.57 0.60
N THR A 248 6.81 1.30 -0.62
CA THR A 248 7.61 1.55 -1.84
C THR A 248 8.02 3.02 -2.00
N LEU A 249 7.21 3.96 -1.46
CA LEU A 249 7.54 5.39 -1.38
C LEU A 249 8.23 5.78 -0.06
N GLY A 250 8.85 4.84 0.68
CA GLY A 250 9.50 5.12 1.96
C GLY A 250 8.52 5.36 3.12
N GLY A 251 7.25 5.00 2.98
CA GLY A 251 6.22 5.11 4.01
C GLY A 251 5.51 6.46 4.09
N ASN A 252 6.21 7.58 3.99
CA ASN A 252 5.64 8.94 4.06
C ASN A 252 5.86 9.78 2.78
N ALA A 253 6.40 9.17 1.73
CA ALA A 253 6.76 9.80 0.48
C ALA A 253 7.72 11.01 0.62
N GLN A 254 8.49 11.10 1.71
CA GLN A 254 9.40 12.22 1.93
C GLN A 254 10.48 12.30 0.85
N ALA A 255 11.01 11.17 0.41
CA ALA A 255 12.02 11.13 -0.66
C ALA A 255 11.49 11.67 -2.00
N VAL A 256 10.20 11.48 -2.27
CA VAL A 256 9.54 12.06 -3.44
C VAL A 256 9.40 13.57 -3.29
N LYS A 257 8.98 14.04 -2.12
CA LYS A 257 8.88 15.49 -1.82
C LYS A 257 10.21 16.20 -1.91
N ASP A 258 11.29 15.54 -1.51
CA ASP A 258 12.67 16.05 -1.57
C ASP A 258 13.30 15.91 -2.97
N GLY A 259 12.58 15.36 -3.94
CA GLY A 259 13.06 15.19 -5.33
C GLY A 259 14.17 14.15 -5.50
N LEU A 260 14.37 13.26 -4.50
CA LEU A 260 15.39 12.20 -4.59
C LEU A 260 14.98 11.09 -5.56
N VAL A 261 13.70 10.77 -5.59
CA VAL A 261 13.09 9.76 -6.46
C VAL A 261 11.69 10.22 -6.84
N SER A 262 11.25 9.97 -8.08
CA SER A 262 9.86 10.24 -8.45
C SER A 262 8.93 9.13 -7.96
N SER A 263 7.62 9.43 -7.85
CA SER A 263 6.62 8.41 -7.54
C SER A 263 6.62 7.28 -8.58
N GLU A 264 6.77 7.62 -9.86
CA GLU A 264 6.85 6.66 -10.95
C GLU A 264 8.06 5.75 -10.82
N GLU A 265 9.26 6.30 -10.59
CA GLU A 265 10.48 5.51 -10.38
C GLU A 265 10.33 4.56 -9.19
N ALA A 266 9.80 5.03 -8.07
CA ALA A 266 9.62 4.22 -6.87
C ALA A 266 8.61 3.07 -7.08
N LEU A 267 7.46 3.35 -7.70
CA LEU A 267 6.46 2.33 -8.02
C LEU A 267 6.99 1.33 -9.05
N ARG A 268 7.61 1.82 -10.12
CA ARG A 268 8.20 0.99 -11.16
C ARG A 268 9.32 0.11 -10.63
N TYR A 269 10.14 0.61 -9.69
CA TYR A 269 11.15 -0.17 -8.99
C TYR A 269 10.50 -1.35 -8.24
N GLY A 270 9.52 -1.09 -7.38
CA GLY A 270 8.81 -2.13 -6.65
C GLY A 270 8.15 -3.16 -7.58
N LEU A 271 7.50 -2.70 -8.66
CA LEU A 271 6.89 -3.58 -9.67
C LEU A 271 7.91 -4.38 -10.47
N SER A 272 9.20 -3.96 -10.54
CA SER A 272 10.27 -4.71 -11.21
C SER A 272 10.78 -5.89 -10.38
N LEU A 273 10.45 -5.94 -9.10
CA LEU A 273 10.77 -7.08 -8.23
C LEU A 273 9.79 -8.25 -8.47
N PRO A 274 10.19 -9.49 -8.14
CA PRO A 274 9.34 -10.67 -8.28
C PRO A 274 8.28 -10.74 -7.19
N ILE A 275 7.33 -9.81 -7.21
CA ILE A 275 6.22 -9.67 -6.26
C ILE A 275 4.89 -10.05 -6.87
N ALA A 276 3.94 -10.49 -6.05
CA ALA A 276 2.57 -10.75 -6.46
C ALA A 276 1.77 -9.44 -6.59
N SER A 277 1.93 -8.52 -5.63
CA SER A 277 1.24 -7.23 -5.64
C SER A 277 2.02 -6.17 -4.86
N LEU A 278 1.83 -4.90 -5.23
CA LEU A 278 2.39 -3.73 -4.56
C LEU A 278 1.24 -2.97 -3.89
N ILE A 279 1.25 -2.93 -2.56
CA ILE A 279 0.27 -2.20 -1.76
C ILE A 279 0.65 -0.72 -1.72
N SER A 280 -0.19 0.12 -2.30
CA SER A 280 0.01 1.56 -2.35
C SER A 280 -1.03 2.31 -1.51
N GLY A 281 -0.56 3.32 -0.79
CA GLY A 281 -1.42 4.23 -0.05
C GLY A 281 -2.07 5.24 -1.01
N ILE A 282 -3.40 5.19 -1.10
CA ILE A 282 -4.21 6.00 -2.01
C ILE A 282 -5.41 6.54 -1.23
N ASN A 283 -5.58 7.86 -1.22
CA ASN A 283 -6.72 8.53 -0.60
C ASN A 283 -7.33 9.64 -1.46
N THR A 284 -6.84 9.81 -2.69
CA THR A 284 -7.41 10.69 -3.71
C THR A 284 -7.50 9.97 -5.05
N ARG A 285 -8.39 10.45 -5.91
CA ARG A 285 -8.57 9.89 -7.25
C ARG A 285 -7.34 10.11 -8.13
N GLU A 286 -6.68 11.25 -7.98
CA GLU A 286 -5.47 11.60 -8.73
C GLU A 286 -4.34 10.60 -8.43
N TRP A 287 -4.16 10.25 -7.16
CA TRP A 287 -3.14 9.25 -6.79
C TRP A 287 -3.51 7.85 -7.27
N LEU A 288 -4.80 7.51 -7.28
CA LEU A 288 -5.25 6.25 -7.87
C LEU A 288 -4.90 6.19 -9.36
N GLU A 289 -5.29 7.21 -10.11
CA GLU A 289 -5.09 7.28 -11.57
C GLU A 289 -3.59 7.28 -11.92
N GLN A 290 -2.78 8.05 -11.18
CA GLN A 290 -1.32 8.06 -11.33
C GLN A 290 -0.71 6.66 -11.11
N ASN A 291 -1.03 6.03 -9.99
CA ASN A 291 -0.42 4.75 -9.61
C ASN A 291 -0.91 3.60 -10.51
N ALA A 292 -2.20 3.60 -10.86
CA ALA A 292 -2.76 2.66 -11.81
C ALA A 292 -2.17 2.85 -13.21
N GLY A 293 -1.95 4.09 -13.63
CA GLY A 293 -1.28 4.42 -14.88
C GLY A 293 0.14 3.86 -14.97
N VAL A 294 0.94 4.01 -13.90
CA VAL A 294 2.28 3.41 -13.81
C VAL A 294 2.21 1.89 -13.90
N ALA A 295 1.24 1.26 -13.21
CA ALA A 295 1.09 -0.20 -13.23
C ALA A 295 0.58 -0.71 -14.60
N ALA A 296 -0.34 -0.01 -15.25
CA ALA A 296 -0.90 -0.40 -16.54
C ALA A 296 0.10 -0.25 -17.70
N SER A 297 0.94 0.79 -17.66
CA SER A 297 2.01 1.01 -18.64
C SER A 297 3.36 0.40 -18.25
N PHE A 298 3.38 -0.46 -17.25
CA PHE A 298 4.59 -0.97 -16.63
C PHE A 298 5.56 -1.61 -17.61
N LYS A 299 6.81 -1.14 -17.55
CA LYS A 299 7.97 -1.77 -18.18
C LYS A 299 9.02 -1.98 -17.08
N PRO A 300 9.55 -3.20 -16.90
CA PRO A 300 10.53 -3.46 -15.85
C PRO A 300 11.79 -2.63 -16.07
N PHE A 301 12.43 -2.24 -14.98
CA PHE A 301 13.79 -1.70 -15.03
C PHE A 301 14.78 -2.81 -15.37
N SER A 302 15.85 -2.47 -16.08
CA SER A 302 17.03 -3.33 -16.20
C SER A 302 17.76 -3.44 -14.85
N ARG A 303 18.66 -4.41 -14.74
CA ARG A 303 19.49 -4.55 -13.53
C ARG A 303 20.37 -3.32 -13.27
N GLU A 304 20.86 -2.71 -14.34
CA GLU A 304 21.69 -1.50 -14.31
C GLU A 304 20.88 -0.29 -13.85
N GLU A 305 19.64 -0.13 -14.34
CA GLU A 305 18.74 0.92 -13.92
C GLU A 305 18.36 0.78 -12.43
N MET A 306 18.05 -0.44 -11.97
CA MET A 306 17.78 -0.70 -10.56
C MET A 306 19.00 -0.38 -9.69
N ALA A 307 20.20 -0.85 -10.05
CA ALA A 307 21.43 -0.58 -9.32
C ALA A 307 21.74 0.93 -9.24
N ALA A 308 21.52 1.68 -10.30
CA ALA A 308 21.71 3.14 -10.31
C ALA A 308 20.74 3.84 -9.35
N LEU A 309 19.46 3.40 -9.29
CA LEU A 309 18.47 3.91 -8.34
C LEU A 309 18.85 3.57 -6.88
N GLU A 310 19.26 2.33 -6.61
CA GLU A 310 19.72 1.89 -5.29
C GLU A 310 20.94 2.71 -4.83
N GLN A 311 21.90 2.93 -5.70
CA GLN A 311 23.08 3.74 -5.40
C GLN A 311 22.71 5.20 -5.08
N ARG A 312 21.79 5.80 -5.86
CA ARG A 312 21.29 7.16 -5.63
C ARG A 312 20.63 7.28 -4.25
N CYS A 313 19.98 6.21 -3.77
CA CYS A 313 19.23 6.18 -2.51
C CYS A 313 19.99 5.56 -1.32
N SER A 314 21.18 4.97 -1.53
CA SER A 314 21.89 4.13 -0.54
C SER A 314 22.27 4.82 0.76
N SER A 315 22.52 6.14 0.76
CA SER A 315 22.95 6.90 1.95
C SER A 315 21.79 7.56 2.72
N ARG A 316 20.54 7.22 2.42
CA ARG A 316 19.36 8.01 2.83
C ARG A 316 18.44 7.24 3.77
N LYS A 317 18.99 6.61 4.83
CA LYS A 317 18.21 5.87 5.87
C LYS A 317 17.03 6.66 6.49
N GLN A 318 17.07 7.98 6.45
CA GLN A 318 15.98 8.81 6.93
C GLN A 318 14.66 8.63 6.18
N TYR A 319 14.70 8.05 5.00
CA TYR A 319 13.51 7.77 4.20
C TYR A 319 12.84 6.44 4.51
N GLU A 320 13.34 5.72 5.51
CA GLU A 320 12.74 4.50 6.03
C GLU A 320 12.28 4.69 7.50
N PRO A 321 11.37 5.64 7.79
CA PRO A 321 10.96 5.93 9.18
C PRO A 321 10.32 4.72 9.87
N TYR A 322 9.75 3.79 9.13
CA TYR A 322 9.17 2.55 9.64
C TYR A 322 10.20 1.61 10.27
N ARG A 323 11.49 1.70 9.91
CA ARG A 323 12.57 0.90 10.55
C ARG A 323 12.96 1.42 11.93
N ARG A 324 12.70 2.68 12.23
CA ARG A 324 13.00 3.26 13.56
C ARG A 324 12.19 2.61 14.67
N TRP A 325 11.08 2.01 14.38
CA TRP A 325 10.19 1.37 15.35
C TRP A 325 10.73 0.04 15.87
N ALA A 326 11.63 -0.61 15.15
CA ALA A 326 12.36 -1.80 15.61
C ALA A 326 13.29 -1.51 16.81
N TYR A 327 13.62 -0.25 17.03
CA TYR A 327 14.60 0.20 18.03
C TYR A 327 13.97 0.96 19.20
N CYS A 328 12.64 1.04 19.27
CA CYS A 328 11.94 1.70 20.38
C CYS A 328 11.61 0.67 21.45
N ASP A 329 12.39 0.66 22.50
CA ASP A 329 12.33 -0.02 23.80
C ASP A 329 10.94 -0.43 24.30
N GLY A 330 10.27 -1.41 23.66
CA GLY A 330 9.12 -2.10 24.23
C GLY A 330 7.90 -1.26 24.65
N GLN A 331 7.85 0.02 24.29
CA GLN A 331 6.71 0.88 24.57
C GLN A 331 5.65 0.73 23.46
N PRO A 332 4.38 0.51 23.81
CA PRO A 332 3.31 0.47 22.85
C PRO A 332 3.10 1.88 22.29
N HIS A 333 3.69 2.17 21.14
CA HIS A 333 3.43 3.43 20.46
C HIS A 333 2.06 3.39 19.81
N ARG A 334 1.15 4.27 20.28
CA ARG A 334 -0.08 4.64 19.61
C ARG A 334 0.26 5.41 18.32
N PHE A 335 0.69 4.71 17.29
CA PHE A 335 0.81 5.33 15.99
C PHE A 335 0.05 4.49 14.98
N ALA A 336 -1.07 5.05 14.56
CA ALA A 336 -1.69 4.70 13.32
C ALA A 336 -0.61 4.64 12.24
N CYS A 337 -0.57 3.57 11.47
CA CYS A 337 0.13 3.54 10.19
C CYS A 337 -0.51 4.63 9.33
N ALA A 338 0.07 5.82 9.31
CA ALA A 338 -0.27 6.89 8.39
C ALA A 338 0.44 6.66 7.05
#